data_34b09f717d8a190df2b7c8737c9431a0
#
_entry.id   34b09f717d8a190df2b7c8737c9431a0
#
_cell.length_a   1.000
_cell.length_b   1.000
_cell.length_c   1.000
_cell.angle_alpha   90.00
_cell.angle_beta   90.00
_cell.angle_gamma   90.00
#
_symmetry.space_group_name_H-M   'P 1'
#
loop_
_entity.id
_entity.type
_entity.pdbx_description
1 polymer ?
#
loop_
_entity_poly.entity_id
_entity_poly.type
_entity_poly.pdbx_seq_one_letter_code
_entity_poly.pdbx_strand_id
1 'polypeptide(L)'
;MISGSHVVVYSKNAEADRAFFRDVLGFKSVDAGHGWLIFATPPSELAVHPAGERGYNELYLLCADIKTEVARLEAKGVEFPEPITEQRWGLLTKLRLPDGETLGLYQPRHPMAIRMRGTARPASSKKKRTPIAKGRKRKPS
;
A
#
# COMPACT_ATOMS: atom_id res chain seq x y z
N MET A 1 -19.00 -5.91 9.03
CA MET A 1 -17.70 -6.29 8.40
C MET A 1 -16.78 -5.09 8.43
N ILE A 2 -15.52 -5.26 8.87
CA ILE A 2 -14.52 -4.19 8.83
C ILE A 2 -14.11 -4.01 7.36
N SER A 3 -14.16 -2.77 6.85
CA SER A 3 -13.94 -2.46 5.43
C SER A 3 -12.55 -1.90 5.10
N GLY A 4 -11.79 -1.47 6.10
CA GLY A 4 -10.45 -0.90 5.91
C GLY A 4 -9.84 -0.43 7.21
N SER A 5 -8.72 0.27 7.10
CA SER A 5 -8.03 0.91 8.22
C SER A 5 -7.66 2.36 7.86
N HIS A 6 -7.53 3.19 8.87
CA HIS A 6 -7.12 4.58 8.75
C HIS A 6 -5.97 4.83 9.72
N VAL A 7 -4.83 5.26 9.19
CA VAL A 7 -3.63 5.58 9.99
C VAL A 7 -3.48 7.09 10.05
N VAL A 8 -3.19 7.62 11.23
CA VAL A 8 -2.95 9.04 11.42
C VAL A 8 -1.48 9.26 11.80
N VAL A 9 -0.81 10.13 11.05
CA VAL A 9 0.54 10.61 11.36
C VAL A 9 0.40 12.02 11.94
N TYR A 10 0.81 12.20 13.18
CA TYR A 10 0.83 13.52 13.79
C TYR A 10 2.14 14.23 13.43
N SER A 11 2.04 15.41 12.85
CA SER A 11 3.16 16.14 12.28
C SER A 11 3.24 17.55 12.83
N LYS A 12 4.47 18.02 13.04
CA LYS A 12 4.76 19.43 13.39
C LYS A 12 4.58 20.36 12.19
N ASN A 13 4.62 19.81 10.97
CA ASN A 13 4.41 20.53 9.72
C ASN A 13 3.54 19.71 8.77
N ALA A 14 2.26 19.60 9.13
CA ALA A 14 1.32 18.75 8.42
C ALA A 14 1.14 19.14 6.95
N GLU A 15 1.24 20.42 6.60
CA GLU A 15 1.13 20.87 5.20
C GLU A 15 2.29 20.35 4.34
N ALA A 16 3.51 20.47 4.83
CA ALA A 16 4.70 19.98 4.13
C ALA A 16 4.70 18.44 4.02
N ASP A 17 4.29 17.73 5.06
CA ASP A 17 4.19 16.28 5.02
C ASP A 17 3.10 15.82 4.04
N ARG A 18 1.95 16.48 3.98
CA ARG A 18 0.92 16.19 2.97
C ARG A 18 1.45 16.38 1.54
N ALA A 19 2.18 17.48 1.29
CA ALA A 19 2.83 17.71 0.00
C ALA A 19 3.84 16.59 -0.33
N PHE A 20 4.60 16.13 0.64
CA PHE A 20 5.54 15.02 0.49
C PHE A 20 4.82 13.72 0.06
N PHE A 21 3.76 13.33 0.74
CA PHE A 21 2.98 12.13 0.38
C PHE A 21 2.38 12.23 -1.02
N ARG A 22 1.91 13.40 -1.41
CA ARG A 22 1.33 13.66 -2.73
C ARG A 22 2.41 13.71 -3.83
N ASP A 23 3.44 14.51 -3.67
CA ASP A 23 4.35 14.91 -4.75
C ASP A 23 5.57 14.01 -4.85
N VAL A 24 6.09 13.51 -3.73
CA VAL A 24 7.27 12.62 -3.69
C VAL A 24 6.87 11.16 -3.76
N LEU A 25 5.93 10.72 -2.92
CA LEU A 25 5.47 9.33 -2.88
C LEU A 25 4.38 9.03 -3.93
N GLY A 26 3.73 10.05 -4.48
CA GLY A 26 2.73 9.92 -5.53
C GLY A 26 1.40 9.33 -5.06
N PHE A 27 1.07 9.45 -3.78
CA PHE A 27 -0.20 8.94 -3.25
C PHE A 27 -1.35 9.83 -3.69
N LYS A 28 -2.43 9.22 -4.16
CA LYS A 28 -3.69 9.92 -4.47
C LYS A 28 -4.37 10.31 -3.18
N SER A 29 -5.07 11.44 -3.19
CA SER A 29 -5.77 11.94 -2.01
C SER A 29 -7.14 12.49 -2.35
N VAL A 30 -7.98 12.58 -1.32
CA VAL A 30 -9.23 13.36 -1.32
C VAL A 30 -9.09 14.49 -0.31
N ASP A 31 -9.70 15.64 -0.60
CA ASP A 31 -9.77 16.75 0.35
C ASP A 31 -11.04 16.58 1.21
N ALA A 32 -10.84 16.34 2.50
CA ALA A 32 -11.93 16.25 3.47
C ALA A 32 -12.46 17.64 3.91
N GLY A 33 -11.90 18.70 3.35
CA GLY A 33 -12.23 20.10 3.62
C GLY A 33 -11.03 20.93 4.02
N HIS A 34 -10.93 22.14 3.48
CA HIS A 34 -9.91 23.12 3.83
C HIS A 34 -8.44 22.64 3.70
N GLY A 35 -8.16 21.79 2.71
CA GLY A 35 -6.81 21.23 2.50
C GLY A 35 -6.46 20.07 3.42
N TRP A 36 -7.43 19.49 4.12
CA TRP A 36 -7.24 18.30 4.95
C TRP A 36 -7.23 17.04 4.07
N LEU A 37 -6.06 16.73 3.52
CA LEU A 37 -5.90 15.62 2.61
C LEU A 37 -5.91 14.27 3.34
N ILE A 38 -6.68 13.32 2.83
CA ILE A 38 -6.68 11.91 3.23
C ILE A 38 -6.16 11.10 2.04
N PHE A 39 -5.08 10.35 2.25
CA PHE A 39 -4.38 9.63 1.20
C PHE A 39 -4.86 8.20 1.06
N ALA A 40 -4.99 7.74 -0.18
CA ALA A 40 -5.10 6.33 -0.50
C ALA A 40 -3.70 5.70 -0.44
N THR A 41 -3.47 4.88 0.55
CA THR A 41 -2.22 4.13 0.70
C THR A 41 -2.27 2.81 -0.07
N PRO A 42 -1.11 2.21 -0.40
CA PRO A 42 -1.04 0.84 -0.89
C PRO A 42 -1.72 -0.14 0.08
N PRO A 43 -2.07 -1.37 -0.37
CA PRO A 43 -2.55 -2.42 0.53
C PRO A 43 -1.62 -2.59 1.73
N SER A 44 -2.18 -2.84 2.90
CA SER A 44 -1.43 -2.93 4.16
C SER A 44 -1.63 -4.28 4.84
N GLU A 45 -0.68 -4.65 5.70
CA GLU A 45 -0.78 -5.78 6.61
C GLU A 45 -0.55 -5.30 8.05
N LEU A 46 -1.06 -6.05 9.03
CA LEU A 46 -0.93 -5.76 10.46
C LEU A 46 -0.14 -6.88 11.13
N ALA A 47 0.89 -6.51 11.86
CA ALA A 47 1.59 -7.40 12.78
C ALA A 47 1.41 -6.91 14.21
N VAL A 48 1.36 -7.83 15.16
CA VAL A 48 1.30 -7.52 16.59
C VAL A 48 2.50 -8.15 17.27
N HIS A 49 3.33 -7.30 17.88
CA HIS A 49 4.56 -7.71 18.55
C HIS A 49 4.46 -7.44 20.05
N PRO A 50 5.15 -8.22 20.88
CA PRO A 50 5.28 -7.92 22.30
C PRO A 50 5.91 -6.54 22.49
N ALA A 51 5.38 -5.76 23.43
CA ALA A 51 5.95 -4.49 23.86
C ALA A 51 6.29 -4.54 25.35
N GLY A 52 7.07 -3.55 25.83
CA GLY A 52 7.28 -3.32 27.26
C GLY A 52 6.04 -2.73 27.94
N GLU A 53 6.25 -1.87 28.92
CA GLU A 53 5.16 -1.27 29.70
C GLU A 53 4.20 -0.40 28.89
N ARG A 54 4.66 0.18 27.78
CA ARG A 54 3.87 1.02 26.88
C ARG A 54 3.79 0.42 25.49
N GLY A 55 2.57 0.20 25.01
CA GLY A 55 2.32 -0.09 23.60
C GLY A 55 2.54 1.17 22.75
N TYR A 56 2.97 0.97 21.50
CA TYR A 56 3.09 2.01 20.49
C TYR A 56 2.83 1.40 19.10
N ASN A 57 2.61 2.25 18.12
CA ASN A 57 2.39 1.83 16.74
C ASN A 57 3.51 2.37 15.86
N GLU A 58 3.93 1.57 14.90
CA GLU A 58 4.88 1.96 13.87
C GLU A 58 4.22 1.86 12.50
N LEU A 59 4.57 2.76 11.61
CA LEU A 59 4.18 2.73 10.22
C LEU A 59 5.42 2.49 9.36
N TYR A 60 5.35 1.47 8.50
CA TYR A 60 6.35 1.20 7.49
C TYR A 60 5.72 1.24 6.10
N LEU A 61 6.39 1.89 5.18
CA LEU A 61 6.12 1.72 3.76
C LEU A 61 6.83 0.46 3.27
N LEU A 62 6.14 -0.35 2.47
CA LEU A 62 6.70 -1.59 1.93
C LEU A 62 7.26 -1.35 0.54
N CYS A 63 8.39 -1.99 0.23
CA CYS A 63 8.97 -2.00 -1.10
C CYS A 63 9.51 -3.40 -1.46
N ALA A 64 9.63 -3.66 -2.75
CA ALA A 64 10.16 -4.93 -3.25
C ALA A 64 11.69 -4.98 -3.24
N ASP A 65 12.36 -3.84 -3.45
CA ASP A 65 13.81 -3.68 -3.44
C ASP A 65 14.17 -2.36 -2.76
N ILE A 66 14.66 -2.46 -1.52
CA ILE A 66 14.93 -1.29 -0.68
C ILE A 66 16.08 -0.43 -1.22
N LYS A 67 17.11 -1.05 -1.82
CA LYS A 67 18.26 -0.31 -2.35
C LYS A 67 17.85 0.54 -3.55
N THR A 68 17.08 -0.03 -4.46
CA THR A 68 16.52 0.69 -5.61
C THR A 68 15.58 1.79 -5.16
N GLU A 69 14.72 1.53 -4.18
CA GLU A 69 13.77 2.53 -3.68
C GLU A 69 14.44 3.68 -2.95
N VAL A 70 15.45 3.40 -2.12
CA VAL A 70 16.28 4.43 -1.46
C VAL A 70 16.93 5.32 -2.52
N ALA A 71 17.62 4.74 -3.51
CA ALA A 71 18.27 5.52 -4.58
C ALA A 71 17.27 6.39 -5.35
N ARG A 72 16.07 5.87 -5.63
CA ARG A 72 14.99 6.62 -6.31
C ARG A 72 14.51 7.82 -5.49
N LEU A 73 14.36 7.64 -4.18
CA LEU A 73 13.91 8.70 -3.27
C LEU A 73 15.02 9.73 -2.99
N GLU A 74 16.27 9.28 -2.83
CA GLU A 74 17.43 10.19 -2.69
C GLU A 74 17.59 11.11 -3.92
N ALA A 75 17.33 10.58 -5.13
CA ALA A 75 17.32 11.39 -6.36
C ALA A 75 16.22 12.48 -6.35
N LYS A 76 15.20 12.35 -5.49
CA LYS A 76 14.16 13.35 -5.25
C LYS A 76 14.43 14.24 -4.03
N GLY A 77 15.62 14.14 -3.44
CA GLY A 77 16.04 14.94 -2.30
C GLY A 77 15.60 14.40 -0.93
N VAL A 78 15.12 13.14 -0.86
CA VAL A 78 14.76 12.52 0.43
C VAL A 78 16.04 12.11 1.17
N GLU A 79 16.13 12.46 2.43
CA GLU A 79 17.23 12.05 3.30
C GLU A 79 16.92 10.74 4.02
N PHE A 80 17.93 9.89 4.16
CA PHE A 80 17.90 8.68 4.95
C PHE A 80 18.93 8.79 6.08
N PRO A 81 18.49 9.17 7.31
CA PRO A 81 19.41 9.41 8.43
C PRO A 81 20.07 8.15 8.98
N GLU A 82 19.51 6.99 8.64
CA GLU A 82 20.00 5.68 9.08
C GLU A 82 20.37 4.82 7.85
N PRO A 83 21.45 4.02 7.91
CA PRO A 83 21.77 3.08 6.85
C PRO A 83 20.72 1.97 6.77
N ILE A 84 20.66 1.28 5.62
CA ILE A 84 19.87 0.05 5.50
C ILE A 84 20.42 -0.99 6.48
N THR A 85 19.58 -1.49 7.36
CA THR A 85 19.91 -2.58 8.29
C THR A 85 19.27 -3.86 7.84
N GLU A 86 19.98 -4.98 8.03
CA GLU A 86 19.51 -6.30 7.71
C GLU A 86 19.07 -7.03 8.98
N GLN A 87 17.82 -7.46 8.98
CA GLN A 87 17.23 -8.31 10.00
C GLN A 87 16.84 -9.65 9.37
N ARG A 88 16.69 -10.69 10.19
CA ARG A 88 16.24 -12.00 9.69
C ARG A 88 14.93 -11.93 8.90
N TRP A 89 14.06 -11.04 9.26
CA TRP A 89 12.71 -10.86 8.68
C TRP A 89 12.63 -9.82 7.56
N GLY A 90 13.71 -9.08 7.30
CA GLY A 90 13.76 -8.14 6.18
C GLY A 90 14.85 -7.10 6.28
N LEU A 91 14.82 -6.16 5.34
CA LEU A 91 15.70 -5.01 5.26
C LEU A 91 14.92 -3.75 5.62
N LEU A 92 15.52 -2.89 6.43
CA LEU A 92 14.88 -1.66 6.92
C LEU A 92 15.78 -0.45 6.80
N THR A 93 15.16 0.69 6.65
CA THR A 93 15.74 2.00 6.87
C THR A 93 14.64 2.98 7.28
N LYS A 94 14.99 4.24 7.52
CA LYS A 94 14.04 5.32 7.77
C LYS A 94 14.34 6.49 6.86
N LEU A 95 13.31 7.03 6.26
CA LEU A 95 13.35 8.29 5.52
C LEU A 95 12.93 9.44 6.43
N ARG A 96 13.45 10.64 6.15
CA ARG A 96 13.11 11.87 6.86
C ARG A 96 11.91 12.55 6.20
N LEU A 97 10.91 12.85 7.01
CA LEU A 97 9.78 13.67 6.59
C LEU A 97 10.13 15.17 6.67
N PRO A 98 9.41 16.04 5.94
CA PRO A 98 9.63 17.49 5.99
C PRO A 98 9.51 18.12 7.37
N ASP A 99 8.74 17.53 8.30
CA ASP A 99 8.63 18.00 9.68
C ASP A 99 9.85 17.62 10.56
N GLY A 100 10.79 16.83 10.02
CA GLY A 100 11.98 16.34 10.71
C GLY A 100 11.83 14.96 11.36
N GLU A 101 10.62 14.42 11.45
CA GLU A 101 10.38 13.07 11.94
C GLU A 101 10.78 12.02 10.90
N THR A 102 10.74 10.76 11.27
CA THR A 102 11.12 9.65 10.38
C THR A 102 9.97 8.70 10.12
N LEU A 103 9.97 8.12 8.92
CA LEU A 103 9.04 7.10 8.49
C LEU A 103 9.82 5.86 8.04
N GLY A 104 9.38 4.69 8.48
CA GLY A 104 10.03 3.42 8.14
C GLY A 104 9.83 3.04 6.66
N LEU A 105 10.89 2.51 6.05
CA LEU A 105 10.87 1.83 4.75
C LEU A 105 11.36 0.40 4.95
N TYR A 106 10.63 -0.56 4.39
CA TYR A 106 10.80 -1.97 4.71
C TYR A 106 10.68 -2.87 3.47
N GLN A 107 11.67 -3.73 3.28
CA GLN A 107 11.62 -4.84 2.32
C GLN A 107 11.45 -6.14 3.09
N PRO A 108 10.26 -6.75 3.11
CA PRO A 108 10.01 -7.98 3.85
C PRO A 108 10.69 -9.20 3.22
N ARG A 109 11.15 -10.10 4.06
CA ARG A 109 11.64 -11.46 3.70
C ARG A 109 10.73 -12.58 4.20
N HIS A 110 9.66 -12.22 4.92
CA HIS A 110 8.62 -13.15 5.37
C HIS A 110 7.50 -13.29 4.35
N PRO A 111 6.63 -14.31 4.45
CA PRO A 111 5.42 -14.38 3.65
C PRO A 111 4.53 -13.16 3.86
N MET A 112 3.95 -12.63 2.78
CA MET A 112 3.16 -11.40 2.79
C MET A 112 1.66 -11.70 2.91
N ALA A 113 1.05 -11.26 4.01
CA ALA A 113 -0.39 -11.43 4.24
C ALA A 113 -1.25 -10.72 3.19
N ILE A 114 -0.82 -9.55 2.72
CA ILE A 114 -1.54 -8.79 1.67
C ILE A 114 -1.63 -9.53 0.33
N ARG A 115 -0.73 -10.45 0.04
CA ARG A 115 -0.79 -11.28 -1.19
C ARG A 115 -1.88 -12.35 -1.12
N MET A 116 -2.36 -12.68 0.07
CA MET A 116 -3.45 -13.65 0.25
C MET A 116 -4.83 -13.12 -0.21
N ARG A 117 -4.99 -11.80 -0.36
CA ARG A 117 -6.23 -11.17 -0.84
C ARG A 117 -6.46 -11.35 -2.35
N GLY A 118 -5.44 -11.78 -3.12
CA GLY A 118 -5.50 -11.87 -4.57
C GLY A 118 -6.05 -13.18 -5.14
N THR A 119 -6.40 -14.18 -4.34
CA THR A 119 -6.81 -15.51 -4.82
C THR A 119 -8.31 -15.72 -4.98
N ALA A 120 -9.15 -14.76 -4.59
CA ALA A 120 -10.57 -14.78 -4.91
C ALA A 120 -10.79 -14.13 -6.28
N ARG A 121 -10.39 -14.80 -7.38
CA ARG A 121 -10.98 -14.53 -8.70
C ARG A 121 -12.49 -14.82 -8.57
N PRO A 122 -13.39 -13.86 -8.88
CA PRO A 122 -14.80 -14.21 -9.02
C PRO A 122 -14.87 -15.30 -10.08
N ALA A 123 -15.54 -16.41 -9.77
CA ALA A 123 -15.79 -17.46 -10.73
C ALA A 123 -16.43 -16.82 -11.96
N SER A 124 -15.77 -16.93 -13.12
CA SER A 124 -16.33 -16.50 -14.39
C SER A 124 -17.62 -17.29 -14.58
N SER A 125 -18.77 -16.62 -14.53
CA SER A 125 -20.03 -17.23 -14.94
C SER A 125 -19.87 -17.66 -16.38
N LYS A 126 -19.69 -18.94 -16.60
CA LYS A 126 -19.82 -19.53 -17.94
C LYS A 126 -21.28 -19.28 -18.37
N LYS A 127 -21.49 -18.27 -19.21
CA LYS A 127 -22.74 -18.13 -19.97
C LYS A 127 -22.98 -19.45 -20.70
N LYS A 128 -23.96 -20.22 -20.26
CA LYS A 128 -24.49 -21.36 -21.00
C LYS A 128 -24.96 -20.83 -22.35
N ARG A 129 -24.25 -21.16 -23.40
CA ARG A 129 -24.75 -20.95 -24.77
C ARG A 129 -25.95 -21.90 -24.96
N THR A 130 -27.13 -21.33 -25.07
CA THR A 130 -28.34 -22.05 -25.49
C THR A 130 -28.14 -22.55 -26.91
N PRO A 131 -28.37 -23.82 -27.22
CA PRO A 131 -28.29 -24.32 -28.60
C PRO A 131 -29.42 -23.70 -29.41
N ILE A 132 -29.04 -23.09 -30.56
CA ILE A 132 -30.00 -22.61 -31.55
C ILE A 132 -30.66 -23.81 -32.18
N ALA A 133 -32.01 -23.93 -32.03
CA ALA A 133 -32.83 -24.94 -32.65
C ALA A 133 -32.73 -24.79 -34.19
N LYS A 134 -32.28 -25.85 -34.88
CA LYS A 134 -32.28 -25.95 -36.33
C LYS A 134 -33.72 -25.92 -36.85
N GLY A 135 -34.01 -24.90 -37.65
CA GLY A 135 -35.29 -24.75 -38.33
C GLY A 135 -35.60 -25.94 -39.23
N ARG A 136 -36.78 -26.47 -39.10
CA ARG A 136 -37.39 -27.53 -39.91
C ARG A 136 -37.64 -26.97 -41.31
N LYS A 137 -36.96 -27.52 -42.34
CA LYS A 137 -37.28 -27.26 -43.75
C LYS A 137 -38.67 -27.85 -44.03
N ARG A 138 -39.63 -27.01 -44.44
CA ARG A 138 -40.86 -27.42 -45.08
C ARG A 138 -40.56 -27.77 -46.54
N LYS A 139 -40.99 -28.97 -47.00
CA LYS A 139 -41.04 -29.35 -48.39
C LYS A 139 -42.25 -28.67 -49.06
N PRO A 140 -42.13 -28.17 -50.31
CA PRO A 140 -43.27 -27.75 -51.08
C PRO A 140 -43.96 -28.97 -51.73
N SER A 141 -45.28 -28.92 -51.83
CA SER A 141 -46.15 -29.84 -52.55
C SER A 141 -46.11 -29.53 -54.05
#